data_e72c30db257a54adbac8b2b5d500c685
#
_entry.id   e72c30db257a54adbac8b2b5d500c685
#
_cell.length_a   1.000
_cell.length_b   1.000
_cell.length_c   1.000
_cell.angle_alpha   90.00
_cell.angle_beta   90.00
_cell.angle_gamma   90.00
#
_symmetry.space_group_name_H-M   'P 1'
#
loop_
_entity.id
_entity.type
_entity.pdbx_description
1 polymer ?
#
loop_
_entity_poly.entity_id
_entity_poly.type
_entity_poly.pdbx_seq_one_letter_code
_entity_poly.pdbx_strand_id
1 'polypeptide(L)'
;MNKHLLIALSAILFTGTAFAGQTGVNVVYGEDNRKDLYEVTNPMYLKLARSTVALVKTKSLAQNSSGTIEIKASSFQQVMGVCKNEPFFDQPSGGFCSGSLIGKNMILTAGHCIKSQSDCMGTSFVFDYAVSAKGKYPRFAKEADVYKCSNVIHTEAFGNGSDFAIVTLDREVTGREPLELARERSKRVIPNGTELLMIGHPAGLPTKFDDGGKVRSNNQDGFFVATTDSYGGNSGSAVFNKKTGKIEGVLVRGETDYVYANGCRVSKVCSETTCRGEDVTKISSVLPYLN
;
A
#
# COMPACT_ATOMS: atom_id res chain seq x y z
N MET A 1 -24.13 46.26 -59.41
CA MET A 1 -22.90 46.00 -58.59
C MET A 1 -23.33 45.43 -57.24
N ASN A 2 -23.49 44.11 -57.17
CA ASN A 2 -23.90 43.42 -55.93
C ASN A 2 -22.66 42.77 -55.27
N LYS A 3 -22.36 43.23 -54.05
CA LYS A 3 -21.33 42.63 -53.22
C LYS A 3 -22.00 41.58 -52.30
N HIS A 4 -21.69 40.28 -52.52
CA HIS A 4 -22.08 39.21 -51.63
C HIS A 4 -21.08 39.16 -50.48
N LEU A 5 -21.59 39.33 -49.25
CA LEU A 5 -20.86 39.19 -48.01
C LEU A 5 -20.94 37.73 -47.55
N LEU A 6 -19.84 37.00 -47.62
CA LEU A 6 -19.72 35.64 -47.08
C LEU A 6 -19.40 35.72 -45.60
N ILE A 7 -20.35 35.32 -44.77
CA ILE A 7 -20.14 35.11 -43.32
C ILE A 7 -19.61 33.69 -43.10
N ALA A 8 -18.33 33.58 -42.71
CA ALA A 8 -17.74 32.33 -42.29
C ALA A 8 -18.15 32.03 -40.85
N LEU A 9 -18.93 30.98 -40.64
CA LEU A 9 -19.29 30.46 -39.32
C LEU A 9 -18.14 29.55 -38.83
N SER A 10 -17.34 30.06 -37.91
CA SER A 10 -16.30 29.23 -37.23
C SER A 10 -16.96 28.40 -36.13
N ALA A 11 -17.10 27.10 -36.38
CA ALA A 11 -17.50 26.15 -35.33
C ALA A 11 -16.33 25.89 -34.39
N ILE A 12 -16.43 26.39 -33.15
CA ILE A 12 -15.50 26.07 -32.08
C ILE A 12 -15.89 24.71 -31.53
N LEU A 13 -15.12 23.66 -31.88
CA LEU A 13 -15.21 22.35 -31.26
C LEU A 13 -14.60 22.46 -29.85
N PHE A 14 -15.45 22.46 -28.83
CA PHE A 14 -15.03 22.19 -27.45
C PHE A 14 -14.73 20.69 -27.32
N THR A 15 -13.46 20.34 -27.42
CA THR A 15 -13.00 19.01 -26.97
C THR A 15 -12.96 18.98 -25.44
N GLY A 16 -14.06 18.51 -24.86
CA GLY A 16 -14.11 18.20 -23.43
C GLY A 16 -13.11 17.09 -23.11
N THR A 17 -11.96 17.43 -22.52
CA THR A 17 -11.08 16.45 -21.88
C THR A 17 -11.78 15.93 -20.64
N ALA A 18 -12.32 14.72 -20.73
CA ALA A 18 -12.76 13.98 -19.56
C ALA A 18 -11.54 13.72 -18.69
N PHE A 19 -11.44 14.40 -17.54
CA PHE A 19 -10.55 14.02 -16.48
C PHE A 19 -11.06 12.70 -15.90
N ALA A 20 -10.56 11.58 -16.43
CA ALA A 20 -10.65 10.31 -15.74
C ALA A 20 -9.89 10.46 -14.41
N GLY A 21 -10.61 10.33 -13.29
CA GLY A 21 -10.01 10.36 -11.96
C GLY A 21 -8.91 9.29 -11.86
N GLN A 22 -7.65 9.71 -11.91
CA GLN A 22 -6.51 8.84 -11.69
C GLN A 22 -6.51 8.44 -10.20
N THR A 23 -6.94 7.21 -9.94
CA THR A 23 -6.64 6.53 -8.68
C THR A 23 -5.13 6.40 -8.58
N GLY A 24 -4.58 6.92 -7.47
CA GLY A 24 -3.14 7.05 -7.25
C GLY A 24 -2.37 5.75 -7.42
N VAL A 25 -1.23 5.86 -8.00
CA VAL A 25 -0.27 4.81 -8.36
C VAL A 25 1.12 5.23 -7.87
N ASN A 26 1.98 4.29 -7.56
CA ASN A 26 3.24 4.48 -6.84
C ASN A 26 4.46 4.12 -7.74
N VAL A 27 5.69 4.42 -7.31
CA VAL A 27 6.89 4.49 -8.18
C VAL A 27 8.16 4.07 -7.43
N VAL A 28 9.27 3.83 -8.15
CA VAL A 28 10.62 3.64 -7.60
C VAL A 28 11.36 4.97 -7.57
N TYR A 29 11.92 5.36 -6.42
CA TYR A 29 12.72 6.57 -6.23
C TYR A 29 14.21 6.23 -6.14
N GLY A 30 14.99 6.62 -7.16
CA GLY A 30 16.40 6.31 -7.24
C GLY A 30 16.67 4.85 -7.60
N GLU A 31 17.32 4.12 -6.72
CA GLU A 31 17.52 2.66 -6.84
C GLU A 31 16.36 1.90 -6.22
N ASP A 32 15.97 0.77 -6.82
CA ASP A 32 14.93 -0.10 -6.25
C ASP A 32 15.43 -0.77 -4.96
N ASN A 33 14.96 -0.27 -3.82
CA ASN A 33 15.36 -0.72 -2.49
C ASN A 33 14.49 -1.88 -1.95
N ARG A 34 13.49 -2.34 -2.70
CA ARG A 34 12.56 -3.37 -2.25
C ARG A 34 13.25 -4.73 -2.14
N LYS A 35 13.05 -5.38 -0.98
CA LYS A 35 13.62 -6.68 -0.63
C LYS A 35 12.55 -7.67 -0.20
N ASP A 36 12.75 -8.94 -0.52
CA ASP A 36 11.99 -10.04 0.05
C ASP A 36 12.40 -10.29 1.52
N LEU A 37 11.55 -10.98 2.28
CA LEU A 37 11.81 -11.29 3.69
C LEU A 37 13.15 -12.00 3.90
N TYR A 38 13.52 -12.96 3.03
CA TYR A 38 14.75 -13.72 3.17
C TYR A 38 16.03 -12.91 2.94
N GLU A 39 15.92 -11.71 2.37
CA GLU A 39 17.05 -10.80 2.10
C GLU A 39 17.29 -9.83 3.27
N VAL A 40 16.37 -9.79 4.24
CA VAL A 40 16.43 -8.86 5.38
C VAL A 40 17.09 -9.53 6.56
N THR A 41 18.15 -8.91 7.09
CA THR A 41 18.89 -9.41 8.25
C THR A 41 18.68 -8.57 9.52
N ASN A 42 18.08 -7.38 9.41
CA ASN A 42 17.82 -6.50 10.55
C ASN A 42 16.74 -7.09 11.46
N PRO A 43 17.03 -7.44 12.74
CA PRO A 43 16.07 -8.09 13.62
C PRO A 43 14.83 -7.23 13.91
N MET A 44 14.98 -5.89 13.97
CA MET A 44 13.86 -4.98 14.17
C MET A 44 12.90 -5.06 12.97
N TYR A 45 13.41 -5.03 11.74
CA TYR A 45 12.59 -5.10 10.55
C TYR A 45 11.82 -6.43 10.47
N LEU A 46 12.50 -7.55 10.77
CA LEU A 46 11.88 -8.87 10.81
C LEU A 46 10.77 -8.93 11.88
N LYS A 47 10.99 -8.31 13.05
CA LYS A 47 9.95 -8.21 14.10
C LYS A 47 8.74 -7.42 13.62
N LEU A 48 8.96 -6.26 12.96
CA LEU A 48 7.88 -5.41 12.44
C LEU A 48 7.06 -6.14 11.37
N ALA A 49 7.71 -6.87 10.46
CA ALA A 49 7.06 -7.61 9.40
C ALA A 49 6.09 -8.69 9.89
N ARG A 50 6.36 -9.29 11.06
CA ARG A 50 5.46 -10.31 11.65
C ARG A 50 4.07 -9.78 11.97
N SER A 51 3.93 -8.45 12.12
CA SER A 51 2.67 -7.78 12.42
C SER A 51 2.14 -6.97 11.23
N THR A 52 2.70 -7.19 10.04
CA THR A 52 2.19 -6.69 8.75
C THR A 52 1.29 -7.75 8.11
N VAL A 53 0.20 -7.33 7.46
CA VAL A 53 -0.77 -8.23 6.82
C VAL A 53 -1.05 -7.84 5.37
N ALA A 54 -1.26 -8.85 4.53
CA ALA A 54 -1.91 -8.66 3.24
C ALA A 54 -3.44 -8.64 3.42
N LEU A 55 -4.10 -7.66 2.80
CA LEU A 55 -5.55 -7.67 2.64
C LEU A 55 -5.88 -8.48 1.38
N VAL A 56 -6.60 -9.58 1.55
CA VAL A 56 -6.96 -10.52 0.48
C VAL A 56 -8.49 -10.61 0.41
N LYS A 57 -9.05 -10.62 -0.81
CA LYS A 57 -10.49 -10.86 -0.94
C LYS A 57 -10.84 -12.27 -0.44
N THR A 58 -11.76 -12.38 0.50
CA THR A 58 -12.12 -13.67 1.13
C THR A 58 -12.46 -14.75 0.10
N LYS A 59 -13.10 -14.40 -1.01
CA LYS A 59 -13.40 -15.32 -2.13
C LYS A 59 -12.16 -15.88 -2.86
N SER A 60 -10.99 -15.26 -2.68
CA SER A 60 -9.71 -15.72 -3.25
C SER A 60 -8.97 -16.67 -2.31
N LEU A 61 -9.55 -17.01 -1.17
CA LEU A 61 -9.04 -17.99 -0.23
C LEU A 61 -9.85 -19.29 -0.32
N ALA A 62 -9.18 -20.43 -0.27
CA ALA A 62 -9.80 -21.74 -0.25
C ALA A 62 -9.20 -22.60 0.85
N GLN A 63 -10.04 -23.09 1.76
CA GLN A 63 -9.59 -24.06 2.77
C GLN A 63 -9.35 -25.40 2.09
N ASN A 64 -8.23 -26.04 2.43
CA ASN A 64 -7.93 -27.37 1.97
C ASN A 64 -8.04 -28.40 3.12
N SER A 65 -7.99 -29.68 2.76
CA SER A 65 -8.12 -30.79 3.72
C SER A 65 -6.95 -30.92 4.69
N SER A 66 -5.84 -30.24 4.47
CA SER A 66 -4.65 -30.27 5.34
C SER A 66 -4.64 -29.19 6.44
N GLY A 67 -5.75 -28.42 6.61
CA GLY A 67 -5.85 -27.34 7.58
C GLY A 67 -5.03 -26.10 7.20
N THR A 68 -4.71 -25.94 5.91
CA THR A 68 -4.11 -24.73 5.37
C THR A 68 -5.09 -24.00 4.45
N ILE A 69 -4.87 -22.72 4.25
CA ILE A 69 -5.66 -21.86 3.37
C ILE A 69 -4.86 -21.60 2.10
N GLU A 70 -5.37 -22.03 0.95
CA GLU A 70 -4.81 -21.68 -0.35
C GLU A 70 -5.11 -20.22 -0.68
N ILE A 71 -4.09 -19.48 -1.11
CA ILE A 71 -4.20 -18.10 -1.63
C ILE A 71 -4.19 -18.21 -3.15
N LYS A 72 -5.39 -18.06 -3.78
CA LYS A 72 -5.54 -18.07 -5.24
C LYS A 72 -4.96 -16.79 -5.81
N ALA A 73 -3.78 -16.90 -6.42
CA ALA A 73 -3.05 -15.78 -6.96
C ALA A 73 -2.41 -16.15 -8.31
N SER A 74 -2.47 -15.23 -9.26
CA SER A 74 -1.67 -15.24 -10.48
C SER A 74 -0.33 -14.57 -10.25
N SER A 75 0.64 -14.75 -11.15
CA SER A 75 1.92 -14.05 -11.04
C SER A 75 1.77 -12.55 -11.24
N PHE A 76 2.68 -11.78 -10.67
CA PHE A 76 2.74 -10.33 -10.83
C PHE A 76 2.74 -9.93 -12.33
N GLN A 77 3.49 -10.66 -13.17
CA GLN A 77 3.46 -10.49 -14.61
C GLN A 77 2.06 -10.66 -15.20
N GLN A 78 1.35 -11.72 -14.80
CA GLN A 78 0.00 -11.99 -15.32
C GLN A 78 -1.03 -10.95 -14.88
N VAL A 79 -0.92 -10.46 -13.65
CA VAL A 79 -1.88 -9.48 -13.09
C VAL A 79 -1.62 -8.08 -13.64
N MET A 80 -0.36 -7.66 -13.68
CA MET A 80 0.01 -6.27 -13.99
C MET A 80 0.55 -6.09 -15.42
N GLY A 81 0.87 -7.17 -16.15
CA GLY A 81 1.44 -7.08 -17.48
C GLY A 81 2.88 -6.55 -17.50
N VAL A 82 3.63 -6.79 -16.41
CA VAL A 82 5.03 -6.35 -16.32
C VAL A 82 5.94 -7.19 -17.20
N CYS A 83 7.08 -6.63 -17.58
CA CYS A 83 8.10 -7.35 -18.35
C CYS A 83 8.76 -8.45 -17.51
N LYS A 84 9.28 -9.50 -18.17
CA LYS A 84 9.93 -10.62 -17.47
C LYS A 84 11.26 -10.29 -16.80
N ASN A 85 11.82 -9.13 -17.07
CA ASN A 85 13.02 -8.61 -16.42
C ASN A 85 12.71 -7.68 -15.25
N GLU A 86 11.43 -7.43 -14.95
CA GLU A 86 11.05 -6.66 -13.77
C GLU A 86 11.30 -7.47 -12.49
N PRO A 87 11.74 -6.84 -11.40
CA PRO A 87 11.83 -7.50 -10.10
C PRO A 87 10.50 -8.15 -9.71
N PHE A 88 10.57 -9.34 -9.12
CA PHE A 88 9.39 -10.08 -8.60
C PHE A 88 8.35 -10.51 -9.64
N PHE A 89 8.61 -10.41 -10.95
CA PHE A 89 7.64 -10.65 -12.03
C PHE A 89 6.89 -11.99 -11.95
N ASP A 90 7.52 -13.01 -11.42
CA ASP A 90 7.01 -14.38 -11.29
C ASP A 90 6.39 -14.71 -9.93
N GLN A 91 6.46 -13.78 -8.97
CA GLN A 91 5.88 -13.95 -7.64
C GLN A 91 4.35 -13.84 -7.66
N PRO A 92 3.63 -14.53 -6.76
CA PRO A 92 2.18 -14.47 -6.70
C PRO A 92 1.70 -13.09 -6.23
N SER A 93 0.68 -12.57 -6.89
CA SER A 93 -0.02 -11.33 -6.53
C SER A 93 -1.41 -11.70 -5.99
N GLY A 94 -1.52 -11.88 -4.68
CA GLY A 94 -2.73 -12.36 -4.01
C GLY A 94 -3.46 -11.30 -3.17
N GLY A 95 -2.76 -10.24 -2.74
CA GLY A 95 -3.32 -9.13 -1.98
C GLY A 95 -3.88 -8.02 -2.87
N PHE A 96 -4.66 -7.12 -2.27
CA PHE A 96 -5.12 -5.90 -2.94
C PHE A 96 -4.77 -4.63 -2.15
N CYS A 97 -4.43 -4.77 -0.88
CA CYS A 97 -3.99 -3.73 0.05
C CYS A 97 -3.12 -4.36 1.14
N SER A 98 -2.55 -3.49 1.96
CA SER A 98 -1.71 -3.84 3.11
C SER A 98 -2.34 -3.35 4.41
N GLY A 99 -1.90 -3.87 5.54
CA GLY A 99 -2.33 -3.41 6.85
C GLY A 99 -1.34 -3.78 7.94
N SER A 100 -1.60 -3.27 9.14
CA SER A 100 -0.71 -3.42 10.30
C SER A 100 -1.48 -3.68 11.57
N LEU A 101 -1.06 -4.67 12.34
CA LEU A 101 -1.63 -4.96 13.66
C LEU A 101 -1.21 -3.86 14.65
N ILE A 102 -2.18 -3.14 15.19
CA ILE A 102 -1.96 -2.02 16.13
C ILE A 102 -2.62 -2.22 17.50
N GLY A 103 -3.30 -3.33 17.69
CA GLY A 103 -3.95 -3.76 18.93
C GLY A 103 -4.11 -5.28 18.92
N LYS A 104 -4.68 -5.88 19.95
CA LYS A 104 -4.81 -7.35 20.08
C LYS A 104 -5.55 -7.99 18.89
N ASN A 105 -6.56 -7.30 18.35
CA ASN A 105 -7.33 -7.71 17.17
C ASN A 105 -7.64 -6.53 16.26
N MET A 106 -6.81 -5.48 16.28
CA MET A 106 -7.07 -4.22 15.58
C MET A 106 -6.05 -4.01 14.47
N ILE A 107 -6.54 -3.78 13.25
CA ILE A 107 -5.73 -3.49 12.07
C ILE A 107 -5.93 -2.04 11.64
N LEU A 108 -4.81 -1.38 11.33
CA LEU A 108 -4.73 -0.10 10.63
C LEU A 108 -4.43 -0.37 9.16
N THR A 109 -5.20 0.25 8.26
CA THR A 109 -5.03 0.17 6.80
C THR A 109 -5.45 1.50 6.15
N ALA A 110 -5.44 1.60 4.82
CA ALA A 110 -5.99 2.75 4.11
C ALA A 110 -7.53 2.71 4.07
N GLY A 111 -8.17 3.86 4.16
CA GLY A 111 -9.63 3.99 4.14
C GLY A 111 -10.24 3.55 2.81
N HIS A 112 -9.58 3.88 1.70
CA HIS A 112 -10.05 3.44 0.38
C HIS A 112 -9.98 1.92 0.17
N CYS A 113 -9.23 1.17 0.99
CA CYS A 113 -9.19 -0.30 1.00
C CYS A 113 -10.44 -0.90 1.67
N ILE A 114 -10.95 -0.27 2.73
CA ILE A 114 -12.12 -0.68 3.51
C ILE A 114 -13.01 0.55 3.73
N LYS A 115 -13.91 0.81 2.79
CA LYS A 115 -14.81 1.98 2.80
C LYS A 115 -16.07 1.75 3.61
N SER A 116 -16.42 0.49 3.87
CA SER A 116 -17.70 0.10 4.47
C SER A 116 -17.59 -1.21 5.23
N GLN A 117 -18.60 -1.50 6.05
CA GLN A 117 -18.74 -2.79 6.71
C GLN A 117 -18.85 -3.95 5.68
N SER A 118 -19.44 -3.71 4.52
CA SER A 118 -19.51 -4.71 3.44
C SER A 118 -18.12 -5.04 2.87
N ASP A 119 -17.26 -4.03 2.68
CA ASP A 119 -15.88 -4.26 2.26
C ASP A 119 -15.11 -5.06 3.31
N CYS A 120 -15.30 -4.73 4.58
CA CYS A 120 -14.75 -5.45 5.73
C CYS A 120 -15.14 -6.92 5.66
N MET A 121 -16.42 -7.25 5.60
CA MET A 121 -16.90 -8.63 5.54
C MET A 121 -16.38 -9.43 4.33
N GLY A 122 -16.05 -8.76 3.25
CA GLY A 122 -15.44 -9.35 2.03
C GLY A 122 -13.93 -9.50 2.08
N THR A 123 -13.28 -9.09 3.19
CA THR A 123 -11.82 -9.03 3.32
C THR A 123 -11.31 -9.97 4.39
N SER A 124 -10.23 -10.68 4.07
CA SER A 124 -9.43 -11.47 5.00
C SER A 124 -8.03 -10.87 5.13
N PHE A 125 -7.45 -11.00 6.31
CA PHE A 125 -6.13 -10.50 6.68
C PHE A 125 -5.17 -11.68 6.83
N VAL A 126 -4.13 -11.72 6.00
CA VAL A 126 -3.19 -12.84 5.93
C VAL A 126 -1.84 -12.39 6.44
N PHE A 127 -1.42 -12.92 7.58
CA PHE A 127 -0.06 -12.76 8.10
C PHE A 127 0.91 -13.73 7.42
N ASP A 128 2.21 -13.43 7.50
CA ASP A 128 3.30 -14.25 6.96
C ASP A 128 3.17 -14.58 5.44
N TYR A 129 2.42 -13.75 4.70
CA TYR A 129 2.42 -13.82 3.24
C TYR A 129 3.74 -13.23 2.72
N ALA A 130 4.82 -14.01 2.82
CA ALA A 130 6.19 -13.57 2.56
C ALA A 130 7.04 -14.65 1.89
N VAL A 131 8.02 -14.25 1.07
CA VAL A 131 9.02 -15.13 0.48
C VAL A 131 10.11 -15.41 1.52
N SER A 132 10.14 -16.62 2.07
CA SER A 132 11.07 -17.02 3.14
C SER A 132 12.41 -17.55 2.64
N ALA A 133 12.50 -17.89 1.34
CA ALA A 133 13.73 -18.29 0.66
C ALA A 133 13.57 -18.06 -0.84
N LYS A 134 14.65 -17.84 -1.55
CA LYS A 134 14.66 -17.60 -3.01
C LYS A 134 13.87 -18.69 -3.76
N GLY A 135 12.89 -18.27 -4.56
CA GLY A 135 12.03 -19.18 -5.37
C GLY A 135 10.97 -19.95 -4.57
N LYS A 136 10.85 -19.76 -3.25
CA LYS A 136 9.81 -20.37 -2.42
C LYS A 136 8.66 -19.39 -2.19
N TYR A 137 7.70 -19.41 -3.10
CA TYR A 137 6.58 -18.47 -3.07
C TYR A 137 5.43 -18.95 -2.17
N PRO A 138 4.84 -18.07 -1.35
CA PRO A 138 3.75 -18.42 -0.46
C PRO A 138 2.45 -18.61 -1.24
N ARG A 139 2.02 -19.87 -1.40
CA ARG A 139 0.72 -20.24 -1.99
C ARG A 139 -0.30 -20.64 -0.93
N PHE A 140 0.17 -20.98 0.25
CA PHE A 140 -0.64 -21.43 1.37
C PHE A 140 -0.28 -20.65 2.63
N ALA A 141 -1.29 -20.31 3.40
CA ALA A 141 -1.17 -19.77 4.75
C ALA A 141 -1.65 -20.82 5.76
N LYS A 142 -1.14 -20.75 6.99
CA LYS A 142 -1.72 -21.51 8.11
C LYS A 142 -3.07 -20.88 8.44
N GLU A 143 -4.07 -21.69 8.78
CA GLU A 143 -5.38 -21.18 9.19
C GLU A 143 -5.29 -20.20 10.38
N ALA A 144 -4.35 -20.45 11.32
CA ALA A 144 -4.07 -19.57 12.44
C ALA A 144 -3.57 -18.17 12.05
N ASP A 145 -3.00 -18.01 10.84
CA ASP A 145 -2.44 -16.75 10.33
C ASP A 145 -3.44 -16.01 9.41
N VAL A 146 -4.65 -16.55 9.20
CA VAL A 146 -5.71 -15.95 8.39
C VAL A 146 -6.85 -15.51 9.28
N TYR A 147 -7.17 -14.22 9.24
CA TYR A 147 -8.23 -13.59 10.04
C TYR A 147 -9.29 -12.98 9.13
N LYS A 148 -10.54 -12.96 9.58
CA LYS A 148 -11.63 -12.26 8.90
C LYS A 148 -11.82 -10.88 9.50
N CYS A 149 -12.29 -9.92 8.69
CA CYS A 149 -12.75 -8.65 9.22
C CYS A 149 -14.05 -8.86 10.01
N SER A 150 -14.15 -8.25 11.19
CA SER A 150 -15.35 -8.29 12.03
C SER A 150 -16.13 -6.98 11.97
N ASN A 151 -15.44 -5.85 12.23
CA ASN A 151 -16.12 -4.56 12.30
C ASN A 151 -15.20 -3.42 11.84
N VAL A 152 -15.80 -2.37 11.28
CA VAL A 152 -15.13 -1.10 10.99
C VAL A 152 -15.32 -0.17 12.19
N ILE A 153 -14.20 0.17 12.87
CA ILE A 153 -14.22 1.17 13.94
C ILE A 153 -14.32 2.57 13.35
N HIS A 154 -13.46 2.85 12.37
CA HIS A 154 -13.44 4.12 11.65
C HIS A 154 -12.90 3.91 10.24
N THR A 155 -13.42 4.70 9.29
CA THR A 155 -12.87 4.78 7.93
C THR A 155 -13.09 6.18 7.36
N GLU A 156 -12.05 6.73 6.75
CA GLU A 156 -12.12 7.97 5.98
C GLU A 156 -11.17 7.90 4.79
N ALA A 157 -11.55 8.53 3.68
CA ALA A 157 -10.76 8.56 2.45
C ALA A 157 -10.98 9.91 1.76
N PHE A 158 -10.32 10.95 2.26
CA PHE A 158 -10.39 12.29 1.70
C PHE A 158 -9.31 12.48 0.63
N GLY A 159 -9.69 12.81 -0.60
CA GLY A 159 -8.79 12.89 -1.74
C GLY A 159 -7.55 13.77 -1.53
N ASN A 160 -7.67 14.87 -0.78
CA ASN A 160 -6.58 15.79 -0.45
C ASN A 160 -6.28 15.84 1.07
N GLY A 161 -6.74 14.85 1.83
CA GLY A 161 -6.59 14.79 3.27
C GLY A 161 -6.11 13.42 3.74
N SER A 162 -6.50 13.06 4.96
CA SER A 162 -6.25 11.74 5.54
C SER A 162 -7.06 10.66 4.83
N ASP A 163 -6.48 9.47 4.78
CA ASP A 163 -7.07 8.27 4.20
C ASP A 163 -6.59 7.09 5.05
N PHE A 164 -7.46 6.58 5.92
CA PHE A 164 -7.16 5.42 6.76
C PHE A 164 -8.43 4.70 7.22
N ALA A 165 -8.30 3.44 7.59
CA ALA A 165 -9.33 2.68 8.27
C ALA A 165 -8.75 1.93 9.46
N ILE A 166 -9.54 1.84 10.52
CA ILE A 166 -9.29 1.00 11.69
C ILE A 166 -10.39 -0.04 11.73
N VAL A 167 -10.00 -1.30 11.70
CA VAL A 167 -10.95 -2.42 11.73
C VAL A 167 -10.59 -3.41 12.83
N THR A 168 -11.58 -4.20 13.29
CA THR A 168 -11.33 -5.33 14.18
C THR A 168 -11.37 -6.65 13.42
N LEU A 169 -10.57 -7.59 13.88
CA LEU A 169 -10.53 -8.96 13.41
C LEU A 169 -11.54 -9.82 14.20
N ASP A 170 -11.89 -10.97 13.65
CA ASP A 170 -12.82 -11.95 14.21
C ASP A 170 -12.33 -12.61 15.52
N ARG A 171 -11.04 -12.48 15.84
CA ARG A 171 -10.43 -12.98 17.07
C ARG A 171 -9.14 -12.23 17.40
N GLU A 172 -8.64 -12.36 18.65
CA GLU A 172 -7.32 -11.83 19.04
C GLU A 172 -6.20 -12.53 18.27
N VAL A 173 -5.19 -11.75 17.87
CA VAL A 173 -3.99 -12.24 17.18
C VAL A 173 -3.00 -12.74 18.22
N THR A 174 -2.55 -13.97 18.06
CA THR A 174 -1.60 -14.61 18.96
C THR A 174 -0.21 -14.75 18.33
N GLY A 175 0.85 -14.75 19.16
CA GLY A 175 2.24 -14.95 18.72
C GLY A 175 2.83 -13.76 17.95
N ARG A 176 2.16 -12.61 17.96
CA ARG A 176 2.59 -11.35 17.32
C ARG A 176 2.31 -10.18 18.25
N GLU A 177 3.21 -9.21 18.24
CA GLU A 177 3.06 -8.01 19.05
C GLU A 177 2.42 -6.89 18.19
N PRO A 178 1.45 -6.12 18.72
CA PRO A 178 0.98 -4.90 18.07
C PRO A 178 2.13 -3.93 17.83
N LEU A 179 2.11 -3.27 16.67
CA LEU A 179 3.11 -2.29 16.29
C LEU A 179 2.90 -0.98 17.05
N GLU A 180 4.01 -0.38 17.45
CA GLU A 180 3.99 0.89 18.17
C GLU A 180 3.72 2.07 17.22
N LEU A 181 2.86 2.98 17.66
CA LEU A 181 2.56 4.22 16.96
C LEU A 181 3.43 5.36 17.50
N ALA A 182 3.84 6.30 16.66
CA ALA A 182 4.54 7.50 17.05
C ALA A 182 3.58 8.51 17.74
N ARG A 183 3.13 8.19 18.96
CA ARG A 183 2.11 8.97 19.71
C ARG A 183 2.55 10.40 20.01
N GLU A 184 3.87 10.67 20.05
CA GLU A 184 4.44 12.02 20.15
C GLU A 184 4.03 12.91 18.98
N ARG A 185 3.58 12.33 17.85
CA ARG A 185 3.09 13.07 16.67
C ARG A 185 1.74 13.76 16.89
N SER A 186 1.05 13.46 17.96
CA SER A 186 -0.11 14.26 18.39
C SER A 186 0.25 15.72 18.70
N LYS A 187 1.54 16.00 19.00
CA LYS A 187 2.06 17.32 19.40
C LYS A 187 3.21 17.81 18.52
N ARG A 188 3.82 16.96 17.72
CA ARG A 188 5.03 17.28 16.94
C ARG A 188 4.92 16.67 15.54
N VAL A 189 5.15 17.48 14.52
CA VAL A 189 5.25 17.00 13.14
C VAL A 189 6.52 16.18 12.94
N ILE A 190 6.46 15.22 11.97
CA ILE A 190 7.65 14.50 11.54
C ILE A 190 8.55 15.47 10.75
N PRO A 191 9.87 15.56 11.02
CA PRO A 191 10.77 16.43 10.28
C PRO A 191 11.01 15.94 8.85
N ASN A 192 11.18 16.88 7.90
CA ASN A 192 11.71 16.55 6.58
C ASN A 192 13.10 15.90 6.70
N GLY A 193 13.42 14.96 5.80
CA GLY A 193 14.66 14.19 5.83
C GLY A 193 14.67 13.03 6.84
N THR A 194 13.60 12.83 7.63
CA THR A 194 13.49 11.64 8.49
C THR A 194 13.55 10.39 7.62
N GLU A 195 14.48 9.48 7.93
CA GLU A 195 14.60 8.18 7.26
C GLU A 195 13.44 7.25 7.61
N LEU A 196 12.91 6.60 6.59
CA LEU A 196 11.72 5.77 6.69
C LEU A 196 12.04 4.32 6.30
N LEU A 197 11.26 3.41 6.87
CA LEU A 197 11.12 2.03 6.46
C LEU A 197 9.65 1.80 6.14
N MET A 198 9.36 1.22 4.98
CA MET A 198 8.02 0.75 4.65
C MET A 198 8.00 -0.77 4.58
N ILE A 199 6.93 -1.38 5.10
CA ILE A 199 6.71 -2.82 5.02
C ILE A 199 5.27 -3.05 4.55
N GLY A 200 5.10 -3.78 3.43
CA GLY A 200 3.77 -4.02 2.88
C GLY A 200 3.75 -4.98 1.70
N HIS A 201 2.69 -4.87 0.89
CA HIS A 201 2.37 -5.82 -0.18
C HIS A 201 2.16 -5.08 -1.52
N PRO A 202 3.22 -4.48 -2.11
CA PRO A 202 3.11 -3.76 -3.38
C PRO A 202 2.56 -4.68 -4.47
N ALA A 203 1.62 -4.20 -5.27
CA ALA A 203 0.91 -4.96 -6.30
C ALA A 203 0.29 -6.29 -5.81
N GLY A 204 0.03 -6.42 -4.51
CA GLY A 204 -0.46 -7.67 -3.90
C GLY A 204 0.59 -8.76 -3.77
N LEU A 205 1.85 -8.46 -3.96
CA LEU A 205 3.00 -9.36 -3.80
C LEU A 205 3.17 -9.82 -2.35
N PRO A 206 3.91 -10.90 -2.09
CA PRO A 206 4.42 -11.22 -0.76
C PRO A 206 5.13 -10.03 -0.14
N THR A 207 5.17 -9.97 1.19
CA THR A 207 5.76 -8.87 1.97
C THR A 207 7.06 -8.35 1.35
N LYS A 208 7.13 -7.04 1.16
CA LYS A 208 8.33 -6.33 0.73
C LYS A 208 8.74 -5.31 1.78
N PHE A 209 10.03 -5.08 1.86
CA PHE A 209 10.66 -4.05 2.66
C PHE A 209 11.25 -3.00 1.71
N ASP A 210 11.00 -1.75 2.00
CA ASP A 210 11.71 -0.61 1.42
C ASP A 210 12.32 0.20 2.55
N ASP A 211 13.64 0.26 2.62
CA ASP A 211 14.39 0.97 3.68
C ASP A 211 15.17 2.19 3.16
N GLY A 212 14.89 2.60 1.92
CA GLY A 212 15.53 3.75 1.25
C GLY A 212 14.77 5.08 1.41
N GLY A 213 13.50 5.03 1.81
CA GLY A 213 12.62 6.19 1.83
C GLY A 213 12.98 7.27 2.85
N LYS A 214 12.55 8.51 2.55
CA LYS A 214 12.68 9.67 3.45
C LYS A 214 11.43 10.55 3.38
N VAL A 215 11.17 11.31 4.45
CA VAL A 215 10.18 12.40 4.41
C VAL A 215 10.69 13.50 3.51
N ARG A 216 10.02 13.73 2.39
CA ARG A 216 10.35 14.80 1.44
C ARG A 216 9.73 16.13 1.86
N SER A 217 8.45 16.11 2.24
CA SER A 217 7.69 17.30 2.59
C SER A 217 6.59 16.98 3.60
N ASN A 218 6.37 17.88 4.55
CA ASN A 218 5.35 17.74 5.58
C ASN A 218 4.50 19.02 5.71
N ASN A 219 4.07 19.58 4.59
CA ASN A 219 3.34 20.85 4.52
C ASN A 219 1.82 20.66 4.49
N GLN A 220 1.32 19.42 4.36
CA GLN A 220 -0.12 19.13 4.33
C GLN A 220 -0.62 18.73 5.72
N ASP A 221 -1.87 19.03 6.03
CA ASP A 221 -2.43 18.73 7.37
C ASP A 221 -2.63 17.22 7.59
N GLY A 222 -3.23 16.50 6.63
CA GLY A 222 -3.61 15.10 6.77
C GLY A 222 -2.52 14.09 6.40
N PHE A 223 -1.49 14.49 5.63
CA PHE A 223 -0.44 13.59 5.15
C PHE A 223 0.92 14.28 5.04
N PHE A 224 1.97 13.50 4.92
CA PHE A 224 3.28 13.95 4.48
C PHE A 224 3.66 13.22 3.18
N VAL A 225 4.61 13.79 2.43
CA VAL A 225 5.11 13.20 1.18
C VAL A 225 6.44 12.51 1.47
N ALA A 226 6.58 11.26 1.00
CA ALA A 226 7.77 10.42 1.14
C ALA A 226 8.36 10.01 -0.22
N THR A 227 9.59 9.48 -0.19
CA THR A 227 10.29 8.88 -1.34
C THR A 227 10.44 7.37 -1.16
N THR A 228 9.37 6.70 -0.73
CA THR A 228 9.37 5.23 -0.56
C THR A 228 9.05 4.52 -1.87
N ASP A 229 9.76 3.43 -2.17
CA ASP A 229 9.53 2.61 -3.36
C ASP A 229 8.26 1.79 -3.19
N SER A 230 7.29 2.03 -4.06
CA SER A 230 5.97 1.43 -3.90
C SER A 230 5.32 1.10 -5.23
N TYR A 231 4.26 0.25 -5.16
CA TYR A 231 3.28 0.04 -6.23
C TYR A 231 1.87 0.09 -5.64
N GLY A 232 0.85 0.30 -6.47
CA GLY A 232 -0.54 0.09 -6.09
C GLY A 232 -0.71 -1.26 -5.39
N GLY A 233 -1.54 -1.31 -4.34
CA GLY A 233 -1.61 -2.49 -3.44
C GLY A 233 -0.78 -2.34 -2.16
N ASN A 234 0.21 -1.42 -2.13
CA ASN A 234 0.88 -1.01 -0.90
C ASN A 234 0.02 -0.07 -0.03
N SER A 235 -1.12 0.38 -0.53
CA SER A 235 -2.10 1.14 0.25
C SER A 235 -2.39 0.46 1.57
N GLY A 236 -2.27 1.19 2.69
CA GLY A 236 -2.41 0.65 4.04
C GLY A 236 -1.11 0.14 4.67
N SER A 237 0.02 0.14 3.95
CA SER A 237 1.33 -0.21 4.50
C SER A 237 1.74 0.77 5.57
N ALA A 238 2.26 0.25 6.68
CA ALA A 238 2.88 1.10 7.69
C ALA A 238 4.18 1.69 7.16
N VAL A 239 4.32 3.01 7.39
CA VAL A 239 5.55 3.74 7.17
C VAL A 239 6.15 4.05 8.54
N PHE A 240 7.28 3.43 8.82
CA PHE A 240 7.96 3.49 10.11
C PHE A 240 9.07 4.53 10.10
N ASN A 241 9.32 5.13 11.24
CA ASN A 241 10.60 5.79 11.48
C ASN A 241 11.70 4.73 11.59
N LYS A 242 12.66 4.77 10.68
CA LYS A 242 13.74 3.78 10.56
C LYS A 242 14.57 3.64 11.84
N LYS A 243 14.70 4.72 12.62
CA LYS A 243 15.46 4.73 13.87
C LYS A 243 14.70 4.13 15.05
N THR A 244 13.39 4.38 15.13
CA THR A 244 12.58 4.03 16.32
C THR A 244 11.73 2.78 16.13
N GLY A 245 11.47 2.37 14.87
CA GLY A 245 10.53 1.30 14.52
C GLY A 245 9.05 1.64 14.78
N LYS A 246 8.72 2.91 15.08
CA LYS A 246 7.35 3.34 15.32
C LYS A 246 6.67 3.76 14.01
N ILE A 247 5.39 3.52 13.90
CA ILE A 247 4.57 3.93 12.76
C ILE A 247 4.40 5.45 12.78
N GLU A 248 4.89 6.13 11.75
CA GLU A 248 4.71 7.57 11.51
C GLU A 248 3.46 7.85 10.67
N GLY A 249 3.01 6.87 9.87
CA GLY A 249 1.82 7.01 9.06
C GLY A 249 1.51 5.78 8.22
N VAL A 250 0.53 5.93 7.33
CA VAL A 250 -0.01 4.89 6.45
C VAL A 250 0.11 5.35 5.00
N LEU A 251 0.73 4.54 4.15
CA LEU A 251 0.82 4.81 2.71
C LEU A 251 -0.57 4.72 2.08
N VAL A 252 -0.93 5.70 1.26
CA VAL A 252 -2.28 5.76 0.70
C VAL A 252 -2.35 6.05 -0.79
N ARG A 253 -1.43 6.82 -1.36
CA ARG A 253 -1.42 7.16 -2.79
C ARG A 253 -0.06 7.74 -3.20
N GLY A 254 0.21 7.75 -4.50
CA GLY A 254 1.49 8.27 -4.98
C GLY A 254 1.53 8.55 -6.48
N GLU A 255 2.68 8.35 -7.07
CA GLU A 255 2.98 8.57 -8.49
C GLU A 255 2.58 7.34 -9.33
N THR A 256 2.56 7.46 -10.65
CA THR A 256 2.28 6.35 -11.58
C THR A 256 3.36 5.26 -11.50
N ASP A 257 2.98 4.00 -11.21
CA ASP A 257 3.91 2.87 -11.01
C ASP A 257 4.72 2.50 -12.24
N TYR A 258 4.08 2.50 -13.40
CA TYR A 258 4.61 1.86 -14.59
C TYR A 258 4.54 2.78 -15.80
N VAL A 259 5.51 2.60 -16.68
CA VAL A 259 5.48 3.09 -18.06
C VAL A 259 5.49 1.90 -19.02
N TYR A 260 4.99 2.10 -20.24
CA TYR A 260 4.99 1.06 -21.28
C TYR A 260 6.32 1.11 -22.04
N ALA A 261 7.01 -0.03 -22.12
CA ALA A 261 8.21 -0.21 -22.92
C ALA A 261 8.21 -1.60 -23.56
N ASN A 262 8.49 -1.67 -24.85
CA ASN A 262 8.63 -2.94 -25.60
C ASN A 262 7.46 -3.92 -25.44
N GLY A 263 6.23 -3.41 -25.36
CA GLY A 263 5.00 -4.24 -25.30
C GLY A 263 4.62 -4.75 -23.90
N CYS A 264 5.33 -4.37 -22.85
CA CYS A 264 5.02 -4.69 -21.45
C CYS A 264 5.24 -3.48 -20.54
N ARG A 265 4.87 -3.59 -19.26
CA ARG A 265 5.06 -2.53 -18.26
C ARG A 265 6.42 -2.67 -17.59
N VAL A 266 7.13 -1.55 -17.44
CA VAL A 266 8.33 -1.46 -16.62
C VAL A 266 8.09 -0.46 -15.50
N SER A 267 8.77 -0.63 -14.38
CA SER A 267 8.71 0.29 -13.26
C SER A 267 9.10 1.70 -13.71
N LYS A 268 8.30 2.70 -13.35
CA LYS A 268 8.68 4.09 -13.53
C LYS A 268 9.73 4.43 -12.49
N VAL A 269 10.88 4.90 -12.92
CA VAL A 269 11.95 5.35 -12.04
C VAL A 269 11.97 6.88 -12.01
N CYS A 270 11.97 7.45 -10.82
CA CYS A 270 12.08 8.89 -10.57
C CYS A 270 13.35 9.19 -9.78
N SER A 271 13.92 10.37 -9.96
CA SER A 271 14.95 10.83 -9.01
C SER A 271 14.30 11.21 -7.67
N GLU A 272 15.10 11.29 -6.60
CA GLU A 272 14.66 11.69 -5.26
C GLU A 272 13.90 13.03 -5.22
N THR A 273 14.12 13.90 -6.21
CA THR A 273 13.56 15.26 -6.27
C THR A 273 12.51 15.45 -7.35
N THR A 274 12.37 14.48 -8.28
CA THR A 274 11.38 14.53 -9.35
C THR A 274 10.14 13.71 -8.99
N CYS A 275 9.13 13.72 -9.84
CA CYS A 275 7.83 13.11 -9.62
C CYS A 275 7.12 13.65 -8.37
N ARG A 276 5.91 13.16 -8.14
CA ARG A 276 5.01 13.68 -7.11
C ARG A 276 5.45 13.32 -5.68
N GLY A 277 5.99 12.13 -5.47
CA GLY A 277 6.19 11.52 -4.16
C GLY A 277 4.98 10.68 -3.72
N GLU A 278 5.15 9.97 -2.61
CA GLU A 278 4.17 9.08 -2.01
C GLU A 278 3.49 9.77 -0.83
N ASP A 279 2.15 9.85 -0.82
CA ASP A 279 1.41 10.43 0.29
C ASP A 279 1.23 9.38 1.39
N VAL A 280 1.62 9.75 2.57
CA VAL A 280 1.52 8.97 3.79
C VAL A 280 0.60 9.70 4.77
N THR A 281 -0.60 9.15 5.03
CA THR A 281 -1.50 9.68 6.06
C THR A 281 -0.78 9.73 7.39
N LYS A 282 -0.75 10.90 8.03
CA LYS A 282 -0.06 11.09 9.30
C LYS A 282 -0.69 10.26 10.41
N ILE A 283 0.14 9.66 11.25
CA ILE A 283 -0.37 8.91 12.40
C ILE A 283 -1.17 9.78 13.36
N SER A 284 -0.90 11.09 13.42
CA SER A 284 -1.68 12.04 14.20
C SER A 284 -3.16 12.10 13.85
N SER A 285 -3.52 11.81 12.59
CA SER A 285 -4.92 11.71 12.15
C SER A 285 -5.61 10.45 12.69
N VAL A 286 -4.86 9.40 12.95
CA VAL A 286 -5.35 8.10 13.43
C VAL A 286 -5.54 8.07 14.94
N LEU A 287 -4.62 8.70 15.69
CA LEU A 287 -4.56 8.64 17.16
C LEU A 287 -5.89 8.99 17.89
N PRO A 288 -6.70 9.97 17.44
CA PRO A 288 -7.97 10.30 18.11
C PRO A 288 -8.99 9.16 18.16
N TYR A 289 -8.88 8.18 17.28
CA TYR A 289 -9.82 7.06 17.13
C TYR A 289 -9.37 5.76 17.83
N LEU A 290 -8.27 5.82 18.60
CA LEU A 290 -7.67 4.68 19.29
C LEU A 290 -7.85 4.68 20.82
N ASN A 291 -8.77 5.48 21.33
CA ASN A 291 -9.09 5.61 22.77
C ASN A 291 -10.20 4.67 23.20
#